data_373de66ce21c04600aa9877a4462cef3
#
_entry.id   373de66ce21c04600aa9877a4462cef3
#
_cell.length_a   1.000
_cell.length_b   1.000
_cell.length_c   1.000
_cell.angle_alpha   90.00
_cell.angle_beta   90.00
_cell.angle_gamma   90.00
#
_symmetry.space_group_name_H-M   'P 1'
#
loop_
_entity.id
_entity.type
_entity.pdbx_description
1 polymer ?
#
loop_
_entity_poly.entity_id
_entity_poly.type
_entity_poly.pdbx_seq_one_letter_code
_entity_poly.pdbx_strand_id
1 'polypeptide(L)'
;GAGPVGLFQVFELGLLEIKAHVIDSLAYPGGQPIELYPDKPIYDIPAIPVCTGKELTDNLMKQIEPFGPTFHLGQEVSVVEKQEDGRFFVETSKGTKFLTKTIFIAAGVGAFQPKLLRVEGLEKFDNSQLFYRVKNPADFAGKNLVIVGGGDSVLDWALNFVAEGPNKAESVILIHRRDGFKAAPANVAKMKELCDAYEMQFIVGQVTGYDEKDGKLTAAKVTGADGITRVVPLDVLLVFFGLSPKLGPIALWGLDIERKQLKVDT
;
A
#
# COMPACT_ATOMS: atom_id res chain seq x y z
N GLY A 1 11.19 -9.24 -7.05
CA GLY A 1 10.58 -7.95 -6.70
C GLY A 1 11.46 -6.77 -7.05
N ALA A 2 10.87 -5.74 -7.64
CA ALA A 2 11.53 -4.50 -8.06
C ALA A 2 11.35 -3.34 -7.05
N GLY A 3 11.08 -3.68 -5.79
CA GLY A 3 11.09 -2.71 -4.69
C GLY A 3 12.53 -2.31 -4.29
N PRO A 4 12.70 -1.39 -3.32
CA PRO A 4 14.02 -0.86 -2.94
C PRO A 4 15.06 -1.95 -2.65
N VAL A 5 14.68 -3.01 -1.93
CA VAL A 5 15.58 -4.12 -1.60
C VAL A 5 16.00 -4.89 -2.85
N GLY A 6 15.05 -5.18 -3.75
CA GLY A 6 15.36 -5.89 -5.00
C GLY A 6 16.21 -5.07 -5.95
N LEU A 7 15.97 -3.76 -6.05
CA LEU A 7 16.81 -2.85 -6.84
C LEU A 7 18.24 -2.76 -6.25
N PHE A 8 18.37 -2.61 -4.94
CA PHE A 8 19.69 -2.61 -4.31
C PHE A 8 20.42 -3.96 -4.47
N GLN A 9 19.68 -5.09 -4.43
CA GLN A 9 20.27 -6.40 -4.74
C GLN A 9 20.84 -6.48 -6.15
N VAL A 10 20.24 -5.81 -7.14
CA VAL A 10 20.81 -5.72 -8.50
C VAL A 10 22.14 -4.99 -8.50
N PHE A 11 22.28 -3.92 -7.70
CA PHE A 11 23.55 -3.21 -7.53
C PHE A 11 24.63 -4.14 -6.98
N GLU A 12 24.33 -4.85 -5.89
CA GLU A 12 25.29 -5.81 -5.28
C GLU A 12 25.71 -6.92 -6.24
N LEU A 13 24.76 -7.46 -7.01
CA LEU A 13 25.05 -8.46 -8.05
C LEU A 13 25.90 -7.87 -9.18
N GLY A 14 25.63 -6.64 -9.57
CA GLY A 14 26.39 -5.93 -10.59
C GLY A 14 27.87 -5.73 -10.23
N LEU A 15 28.17 -5.43 -8.96
CA LEU A 15 29.54 -5.34 -8.46
C LEU A 15 30.31 -6.69 -8.57
N LEU A 16 29.58 -7.79 -8.58
CA LEU A 16 30.12 -9.15 -8.77
C LEU A 16 30.06 -9.62 -10.22
N GLU A 17 29.76 -8.73 -11.16
CA GLU A 17 29.58 -9.04 -12.61
C GLU A 17 28.48 -10.07 -12.89
N ILE A 18 27.50 -10.22 -12.00
CA ILE A 18 26.37 -11.13 -12.14
C ILE A 18 25.19 -10.37 -12.76
N LYS A 19 24.77 -10.81 -13.94
CA LYS A 19 23.60 -10.26 -14.62
C LYS A 19 22.31 -10.69 -13.92
N ALA A 20 21.44 -9.71 -13.64
CA ALA A 20 20.17 -9.92 -12.97
C ALA A 20 18.97 -9.80 -13.93
N HIS A 21 18.01 -10.71 -13.76
CA HIS A 21 16.65 -10.58 -14.25
C HIS A 21 15.74 -10.23 -13.08
N VAL A 22 15.00 -9.13 -13.18
CA VAL A 22 14.12 -8.62 -12.14
C VAL A 22 12.68 -8.86 -12.56
N ILE A 23 11.94 -9.62 -11.75
CA ILE A 23 10.52 -9.93 -12.02
C ILE A 23 9.67 -9.23 -10.96
N ASP A 24 8.62 -8.50 -11.39
CA ASP A 24 7.67 -7.85 -10.48
C ASP A 24 6.25 -7.90 -11.03
N SER A 25 5.29 -8.06 -10.14
CA SER A 25 3.86 -8.05 -10.47
C SER A 25 3.35 -6.65 -10.85
N LEU A 26 4.00 -5.58 -10.40
CA LEU A 26 3.70 -4.22 -10.82
C LEU A 26 4.22 -3.95 -12.23
N ALA A 27 3.55 -3.06 -12.94
CA ALA A 27 3.94 -2.65 -14.30
C ALA A 27 5.14 -1.68 -14.32
N TYR A 28 5.66 -1.29 -13.17
CA TYR A 28 6.77 -0.36 -12.98
C TYR A 28 7.59 -0.72 -11.75
N PRO A 29 8.89 -0.36 -11.72
CA PRO A 29 9.75 -0.59 -10.55
C PRO A 29 9.42 0.38 -9.42
N GLY A 30 9.89 0.06 -8.20
CA GLY A 30 9.80 0.90 -7.00
C GLY A 30 9.03 0.24 -5.86
N GLY A 31 8.17 -0.74 -6.13
CA GLY A 31 7.47 -1.48 -5.06
C GLY A 31 6.57 -0.60 -4.20
N GLN A 32 6.56 -0.83 -2.88
CA GLN A 32 5.68 -0.10 -1.95
C GLN A 32 5.83 1.43 -1.98
N PRO A 33 7.03 2.02 -2.00
CA PRO A 33 7.18 3.47 -2.03
C PRO A 33 6.45 4.15 -3.18
N ILE A 34 6.54 3.58 -4.39
CA ILE A 34 5.85 4.12 -5.56
C ILE A 34 4.35 3.81 -5.54
N GLU A 35 3.97 2.59 -5.14
CA GLU A 35 2.58 2.16 -5.21
C GLU A 35 1.69 2.82 -4.16
N LEU A 36 2.22 3.10 -2.96
CA LEU A 36 1.42 3.53 -1.81
C LEU A 36 1.60 4.99 -1.42
N TYR A 37 2.80 5.55 -1.59
CA TYR A 37 3.16 6.88 -1.09
C TYR A 37 4.29 7.54 -1.91
N PRO A 38 4.10 7.70 -3.24
CA PRO A 38 5.17 8.20 -4.12
C PRO A 38 5.70 9.59 -3.72
N ASP A 39 4.82 10.45 -3.22
CA ASP A 39 5.13 11.84 -2.88
C ASP A 39 5.33 12.07 -1.37
N LYS A 40 5.20 11.01 -0.54
CA LYS A 40 5.41 11.10 0.90
C LYS A 40 6.89 11.26 1.21
N PRO A 41 7.29 12.24 2.05
CA PRO A 41 8.67 12.36 2.50
C PRO A 41 9.06 11.18 3.40
N ILE A 42 10.27 10.67 3.17
CA ILE A 42 10.93 9.58 3.90
C ILE A 42 12.20 10.16 4.53
N TYR A 43 12.43 9.93 5.80
CA TYR A 43 13.51 10.52 6.60
C TYR A 43 14.51 9.49 7.14
N ASP A 44 14.24 8.20 6.99
CA ASP A 44 14.96 7.10 7.62
C ASP A 44 15.83 6.30 6.63
N ILE A 45 16.24 6.94 5.53
CA ILE A 45 17.22 6.36 4.61
C ILE A 45 18.61 6.87 4.97
N PRO A 46 19.57 5.98 5.27
CA PRO A 46 20.94 6.38 5.61
C PRO A 46 21.55 7.32 4.57
N ALA A 47 22.19 8.39 5.03
CA ALA A 47 22.84 9.43 4.21
C ALA A 47 21.91 10.24 3.28
N ILE A 48 20.61 10.04 3.32
CA ILE A 48 19.60 10.87 2.62
C ILE A 48 18.72 11.54 3.68
N PRO A 49 18.90 12.84 3.97
CA PRO A 49 18.16 13.54 5.03
C PRO A 49 16.66 13.50 4.82
N VAL A 50 16.21 13.60 3.56
CA VAL A 50 14.83 13.47 3.15
C VAL A 50 14.76 13.13 1.66
N CYS A 51 13.87 12.24 1.29
CA CYS A 51 13.47 11.99 -0.10
C CYS A 51 12.01 11.55 -0.15
N THR A 52 11.37 11.66 -1.29
CA THR A 52 10.07 11.05 -1.55
C THR A 52 10.24 9.57 -1.94
N GLY A 53 9.14 8.80 -1.91
CA GLY A 53 9.15 7.42 -2.41
C GLY A 53 9.57 7.33 -3.88
N LYS A 54 9.17 8.34 -4.68
CA LYS A 54 9.57 8.46 -6.09
C LYS A 54 11.07 8.76 -6.23
N GLU A 55 11.60 9.76 -5.52
CA GLU A 55 13.02 10.10 -5.57
C GLU A 55 13.92 8.95 -5.10
N LEU A 56 13.52 8.20 -4.08
CA LEU A 56 14.24 7.00 -3.65
C LEU A 56 14.32 5.98 -4.78
N THR A 57 13.19 5.72 -5.45
CA THR A 57 13.14 4.77 -6.57
C THR A 57 13.99 5.25 -7.75
N ASP A 58 13.88 6.53 -8.13
CA ASP A 58 14.64 7.12 -9.23
C ASP A 58 16.16 7.04 -8.95
N ASN A 59 16.58 7.26 -7.71
CA ASN A 59 17.98 7.14 -7.30
C ASN A 59 18.48 5.68 -7.38
N LEU A 60 17.69 4.72 -6.91
CA LEU A 60 18.03 3.30 -7.03
C LEU A 60 18.10 2.85 -8.50
N MET A 61 17.19 3.32 -9.33
CA MET A 61 17.22 3.02 -10.78
C MET A 61 18.48 3.57 -11.44
N LYS A 62 18.90 4.81 -11.13
CA LYS A 62 20.17 5.38 -11.60
C LYS A 62 21.38 4.58 -11.10
N GLN A 63 21.33 4.11 -9.85
CA GLN A 63 22.42 3.34 -9.27
C GLN A 63 22.67 2.01 -9.98
N ILE A 64 21.62 1.37 -10.50
CA ILE A 64 21.72 0.08 -11.19
C ILE A 64 21.84 0.18 -12.72
N GLU A 65 21.64 1.37 -13.29
CA GLU A 65 21.71 1.60 -14.74
C GLU A 65 23.00 1.05 -15.39
N PRO A 66 24.23 1.24 -14.80
CA PRO A 66 25.46 0.73 -15.37
C PRO A 66 25.50 -0.80 -15.52
N PHE A 67 24.72 -1.54 -14.75
CA PHE A 67 24.72 -3.00 -14.74
C PHE A 67 23.71 -3.61 -15.72
N GLY A 68 22.84 -2.81 -16.34
CA GLY A 68 21.91 -3.21 -17.38
C GLY A 68 21.01 -4.39 -17.02
N PRO A 69 20.30 -4.37 -15.87
CA PRO A 69 19.39 -5.46 -15.51
C PRO A 69 18.23 -5.59 -16.51
N THR A 70 17.74 -6.80 -16.68
CA THR A 70 16.54 -7.04 -17.51
C THR A 70 15.30 -7.10 -16.62
N PHE A 71 14.34 -6.21 -16.86
CA PHE A 71 13.08 -6.16 -16.13
C PHE A 71 11.97 -6.95 -16.83
N HIS A 72 11.23 -7.73 -16.05
CA HIS A 72 10.03 -8.47 -16.45
C HIS A 72 8.87 -8.00 -15.55
N LEU A 73 8.28 -6.86 -15.93
CA LEU A 73 7.25 -6.18 -15.15
C LEU A 73 5.83 -6.64 -15.53
N GLY A 74 4.88 -6.44 -14.62
CA GLY A 74 3.49 -6.86 -14.77
C GLY A 74 3.34 -8.38 -14.84
N GLN A 75 4.24 -9.14 -14.24
CA GLN A 75 4.21 -10.61 -14.18
C GLN A 75 4.59 -11.08 -12.77
N GLU A 76 3.89 -12.08 -12.30
CA GLU A 76 4.16 -12.75 -11.02
C GLU A 76 4.89 -14.07 -11.29
N VAL A 77 5.87 -14.42 -10.45
CA VAL A 77 6.47 -15.75 -10.48
C VAL A 77 5.44 -16.76 -9.97
N SER A 78 5.00 -17.67 -10.82
CA SER A 78 3.99 -18.67 -10.52
C SER A 78 4.59 -20.01 -10.11
N VAL A 79 5.70 -20.40 -10.76
CA VAL A 79 6.36 -21.69 -10.53
C VAL A 79 7.83 -21.47 -10.21
N VAL A 80 8.32 -22.20 -9.22
CA VAL A 80 9.75 -22.35 -8.90
C VAL A 80 10.01 -23.82 -8.60
N GLU A 81 10.88 -24.45 -9.38
CA GLU A 81 11.23 -25.87 -9.23
C GLU A 81 12.74 -26.06 -9.25
N LYS A 82 13.29 -26.76 -8.26
CA LYS A 82 14.69 -27.14 -8.25
C LYS A 82 14.92 -28.30 -9.23
N GLN A 83 15.89 -28.15 -10.12
CA GLN A 83 16.25 -29.15 -11.10
C GLN A 83 17.33 -30.11 -10.55
N GLU A 84 17.49 -31.26 -11.19
CA GLU A 84 18.49 -32.28 -10.80
C GLU A 84 19.93 -31.75 -10.84
N ASP A 85 20.23 -30.83 -11.74
CA ASP A 85 21.54 -30.20 -11.89
C ASP A 85 21.79 -29.05 -10.89
N GLY A 86 20.86 -28.83 -9.94
CA GLY A 86 20.94 -27.82 -8.89
C GLY A 86 20.47 -26.44 -9.31
N ARG A 87 20.12 -26.22 -10.58
CA ARG A 87 19.50 -24.96 -11.03
C ARG A 87 18.04 -24.89 -10.64
N PHE A 88 17.43 -23.72 -10.84
CA PHE A 88 16.02 -23.50 -10.62
C PHE A 88 15.33 -23.17 -11.94
N PHE A 89 14.27 -23.91 -12.25
CA PHE A 89 13.31 -23.51 -13.26
C PHE A 89 12.31 -22.51 -12.64
N VAL A 90 12.08 -21.40 -13.34
CA VAL A 90 11.16 -20.34 -12.92
C VAL A 90 10.22 -20.03 -14.07
N GLU A 91 8.91 -19.99 -13.80
CA GLU A 91 7.90 -19.56 -14.77
C GLU A 91 7.03 -18.45 -14.18
N THR A 92 6.67 -17.49 -15.02
CA THR A 92 5.81 -16.37 -14.63
C THR A 92 4.36 -16.57 -15.08
N SER A 93 3.46 -15.77 -14.54
CA SER A 93 2.03 -15.72 -14.90
C SER A 93 1.78 -15.39 -16.39
N LYS A 94 2.79 -14.87 -17.09
CA LYS A 94 2.74 -14.61 -18.55
C LYS A 94 3.45 -15.68 -19.38
N GLY A 95 3.89 -16.77 -18.77
CA GLY A 95 4.57 -17.87 -19.45
C GLY A 95 6.04 -17.59 -19.78
N THR A 96 6.64 -16.52 -19.24
CA THR A 96 8.09 -16.31 -19.37
C THR A 96 8.84 -17.32 -18.52
N LYS A 97 9.85 -18.00 -19.10
CA LYS A 97 10.57 -19.10 -18.47
C LYS A 97 12.05 -18.77 -18.31
N PHE A 98 12.61 -19.18 -17.19
CA PHE A 98 14.02 -19.01 -16.86
C PHE A 98 14.61 -20.30 -16.33
N LEU A 99 15.90 -20.47 -16.54
CA LEU A 99 16.72 -21.45 -15.86
C LEU A 99 17.87 -20.71 -15.19
N THR A 100 17.90 -20.68 -13.88
CA THR A 100 18.84 -19.86 -13.10
C THR A 100 19.56 -20.66 -12.03
N LYS A 101 20.74 -20.20 -11.60
CA LYS A 101 21.50 -20.79 -10.50
C LYS A 101 21.02 -20.33 -9.13
N THR A 102 20.51 -19.10 -9.05
CA THR A 102 20.11 -18.47 -7.77
C THR A 102 18.87 -17.64 -7.93
N ILE A 103 18.08 -17.53 -6.85
CA ILE A 103 16.88 -16.70 -6.76
C ILE A 103 16.97 -15.84 -5.51
N PHE A 104 16.76 -14.54 -5.65
CA PHE A 104 16.63 -13.59 -4.55
C PHE A 104 15.17 -13.19 -4.41
N ILE A 105 14.56 -13.53 -3.27
CA ILE A 105 13.16 -13.24 -3.00
C ILE A 105 13.06 -11.90 -2.26
N ALA A 106 12.72 -10.84 -2.98
CA ALA A 106 12.51 -9.49 -2.46
C ALA A 106 11.04 -9.07 -2.65
N ALA A 107 10.12 -9.99 -2.36
CA ALA A 107 8.69 -9.84 -2.65
C ALA A 107 7.92 -8.89 -1.73
N GLY A 108 8.57 -8.34 -0.69
CA GLY A 108 7.95 -7.41 0.25
C GLY A 108 6.70 -8.03 0.93
N VAL A 109 5.57 -7.35 0.84
CA VAL A 109 4.27 -7.86 1.35
C VAL A 109 3.53 -8.75 0.34
N GLY A 110 4.17 -9.12 -0.76
CA GLY A 110 3.55 -9.84 -1.87
C GLY A 110 2.71 -8.92 -2.75
N ALA A 111 1.74 -9.48 -3.47
CA ALA A 111 0.80 -8.68 -4.26
C ALA A 111 0.05 -7.69 -3.37
N PHE A 112 0.07 -6.42 -3.76
CA PHE A 112 -0.52 -5.30 -3.00
C PHE A 112 -2.03 -5.45 -2.91
N GLN A 113 -2.50 -6.22 -1.92
CA GLN A 113 -3.92 -6.37 -1.67
C GLN A 113 -4.29 -5.66 -0.36
N PRO A 114 -5.12 -4.61 -0.41
CA PRO A 114 -5.62 -3.96 0.78
C PRO A 114 -6.52 -4.92 1.57
N LYS A 115 -6.56 -4.72 2.87
CA LYS A 115 -7.60 -5.35 3.69
C LYS A 115 -8.91 -4.65 3.40
N LEU A 116 -9.86 -5.39 2.88
CA LEU A 116 -11.15 -4.86 2.47
C LEU A 116 -12.05 -4.55 3.67
N LEU A 117 -12.86 -3.53 3.53
CA LEU A 117 -14.00 -3.27 4.40
C LEU A 117 -15.10 -4.29 4.06
N ARG A 118 -15.47 -5.11 5.06
CA ARG A 118 -16.43 -6.21 4.88
C ARG A 118 -17.85 -5.71 5.15
N VAL A 119 -18.43 -5.06 4.17
CA VAL A 119 -19.84 -4.67 4.14
C VAL A 119 -20.39 -5.16 2.81
N GLU A 120 -21.39 -6.04 2.87
CA GLU A 120 -21.96 -6.70 1.71
C GLU A 120 -22.52 -5.68 0.70
N GLY A 121 -22.19 -5.83 -0.57
CA GLY A 121 -22.62 -4.97 -1.67
C GLY A 121 -21.84 -3.66 -1.81
N LEU A 122 -20.92 -3.35 -0.89
CA LEU A 122 -20.13 -2.12 -0.96
C LEU A 122 -19.05 -2.17 -2.06
N GLU A 123 -18.62 -3.38 -2.44
CA GLU A 123 -17.60 -3.63 -3.47
C GLU A 123 -17.98 -3.07 -4.85
N LYS A 124 -19.26 -2.85 -5.14
CA LYS A 124 -19.71 -2.25 -6.40
C LYS A 124 -19.25 -0.80 -6.59
N PHE A 125 -18.83 -0.14 -5.50
CA PHE A 125 -18.29 1.22 -5.53
C PHE A 125 -16.76 1.26 -5.61
N ASP A 126 -16.08 0.11 -5.70
CA ASP A 126 -14.63 0.04 -5.81
C ASP A 126 -14.11 0.87 -6.98
N ASN A 127 -13.08 1.69 -6.72
CA ASN A 127 -12.44 2.61 -7.65
C ASN A 127 -13.38 3.69 -8.27
N SER A 128 -14.59 3.86 -7.72
CA SER A 128 -15.52 4.95 -8.09
C SER A 128 -15.81 5.90 -6.92
N GLN A 129 -16.25 5.35 -5.79
CA GLN A 129 -16.49 6.08 -4.53
C GLN A 129 -15.90 5.38 -3.31
N LEU A 130 -15.45 4.12 -3.44
CA LEU A 130 -14.72 3.37 -2.44
C LEU A 130 -13.28 3.18 -2.90
N PHE A 131 -12.31 3.63 -2.09
CA PHE A 131 -10.91 3.52 -2.41
C PHE A 131 -10.12 3.01 -1.21
N TYR A 132 -9.14 2.16 -1.48
CA TYR A 132 -8.21 1.59 -0.49
C TYR A 132 -6.81 2.22 -0.57
N ARG A 133 -6.64 3.18 -1.47
CA ARG A 133 -5.41 3.97 -1.68
C ARG A 133 -5.72 5.28 -2.36
N VAL A 134 -4.89 6.27 -2.13
CA VAL A 134 -4.91 7.55 -2.84
C VAL A 134 -3.78 7.54 -3.85
N LYS A 135 -4.11 7.60 -5.13
CA LYS A 135 -3.12 7.73 -6.22
C LYS A 135 -2.82 9.18 -6.54
N ASN A 136 -3.87 9.98 -6.66
CA ASN A 136 -3.78 11.40 -6.92
C ASN A 136 -4.70 12.12 -5.93
N PRO A 137 -4.15 12.89 -4.97
CA PRO A 137 -4.97 13.58 -3.97
C PRO A 137 -5.96 14.58 -4.57
N ALA A 138 -5.62 15.19 -5.71
CA ALA A 138 -6.48 16.16 -6.36
C ALA A 138 -7.85 15.60 -6.79
N ASP A 139 -7.96 14.28 -6.98
CA ASP A 139 -9.23 13.62 -7.34
C ASP A 139 -10.28 13.70 -6.21
N PHE A 140 -9.86 14.03 -5.01
CA PHE A 140 -10.67 14.09 -3.78
C PHE A 140 -10.93 15.52 -3.29
N ALA A 141 -10.33 16.52 -3.93
CA ALA A 141 -10.51 17.93 -3.59
C ALA A 141 -11.99 18.35 -3.68
N GLY A 142 -12.45 19.16 -2.71
CA GLY A 142 -13.82 19.67 -2.63
C GLY A 142 -14.91 18.63 -2.40
N LYS A 143 -14.54 17.38 -1.98
CA LYS A 143 -15.48 16.30 -1.69
C LYS A 143 -15.67 16.10 -0.18
N ASN A 144 -16.82 15.54 0.18
CA ASN A 144 -17.10 15.08 1.54
C ASN A 144 -16.47 13.70 1.74
N LEU A 145 -15.39 13.61 2.51
CA LEU A 145 -14.60 12.41 2.68
C LEU A 145 -14.92 11.73 4.01
N VAL A 146 -15.19 10.44 3.95
CA VAL A 146 -15.17 9.56 5.12
C VAL A 146 -13.94 8.69 5.02
N ILE A 147 -13.05 8.78 6.01
CA ILE A 147 -11.77 8.07 6.06
C ILE A 147 -11.81 7.04 7.20
N VAL A 148 -11.53 5.77 6.91
CA VAL A 148 -11.66 4.68 7.88
C VAL A 148 -10.34 3.99 8.13
N GLY A 149 -9.95 3.93 9.40
CA GLY A 149 -8.73 3.22 9.83
C GLY A 149 -8.12 3.86 11.08
N GLY A 150 -6.91 3.46 11.46
CA GLY A 150 -6.28 3.92 12.72
C GLY A 150 -4.75 3.81 12.72
N GLY A 151 -4.11 3.80 11.57
CA GLY A 151 -2.66 3.82 11.40
C GLY A 151 -2.15 5.14 10.84
N ASP A 152 -0.83 5.26 10.63
CA ASP A 152 -0.19 6.48 10.09
C ASP A 152 -0.83 6.96 8.78
N SER A 153 -1.02 6.06 7.82
CA SER A 153 -1.61 6.42 6.50
C SER A 153 -2.98 7.08 6.60
N VAL A 154 -3.77 6.70 7.61
CA VAL A 154 -5.10 7.30 7.84
C VAL A 154 -4.98 8.74 8.28
N LEU A 155 -4.12 9.00 9.27
CA LEU A 155 -3.92 10.34 9.80
C LEU A 155 -3.20 11.23 8.79
N ASP A 156 -2.19 10.70 8.10
CA ASP A 156 -1.48 11.45 7.05
C ASP A 156 -2.46 11.96 5.99
N TRP A 157 -3.37 11.11 5.49
CA TRP A 157 -4.36 11.52 4.51
C TRP A 157 -5.44 12.43 5.08
N ALA A 158 -5.94 12.15 6.29
CA ALA A 158 -6.92 13.02 6.92
C ALA A 158 -6.37 14.44 7.10
N LEU A 159 -5.14 14.57 7.61
CA LEU A 159 -4.47 15.86 7.79
C LEU A 159 -4.18 16.55 6.45
N ASN A 160 -3.78 15.79 5.41
CA ASN A 160 -3.54 16.33 4.08
C ASN A 160 -4.80 16.94 3.47
N PHE A 161 -5.95 16.26 3.61
CA PHE A 161 -7.21 16.73 3.04
C PHE A 161 -7.89 17.85 3.83
N VAL A 162 -7.54 18.05 5.09
CA VAL A 162 -7.99 19.20 5.89
C VAL A 162 -7.13 20.44 5.64
N ALA A 163 -5.84 20.24 5.34
CA ALA A 163 -4.90 21.33 5.14
C ALA A 163 -5.30 22.23 3.96
N GLU A 164 -5.05 23.55 4.12
CA GLU A 164 -5.23 24.51 3.03
C GLU A 164 -4.34 24.13 1.84
N GLY A 165 -4.92 24.16 0.65
CA GLY A 165 -4.18 23.86 -0.57
C GLY A 165 -5.05 23.23 -1.67
N PRO A 166 -4.40 22.78 -2.76
CA PRO A 166 -5.11 22.28 -3.94
C PRO A 166 -5.86 20.96 -3.72
N ASN A 167 -5.54 20.26 -2.65
CA ASN A 167 -6.15 18.96 -2.32
C ASN A 167 -7.21 19.05 -1.22
N LYS A 168 -7.52 20.27 -0.73
CA LYS A 168 -8.46 20.44 0.38
C LYS A 168 -9.83 19.84 0.05
N ALA A 169 -10.31 18.98 0.94
CA ALA A 169 -11.64 18.42 0.90
C ALA A 169 -12.70 19.43 1.40
N GLU A 170 -13.95 19.24 1.04
CA GLU A 170 -15.07 20.00 1.60
C GLU A 170 -15.26 19.67 3.10
N SER A 171 -15.21 18.37 3.43
CA SER A 171 -15.24 17.91 4.80
C SER A 171 -14.46 16.61 4.97
N VAL A 172 -13.92 16.38 6.17
CA VAL A 172 -13.22 15.14 6.52
C VAL A 172 -13.81 14.56 7.80
N ILE A 173 -14.32 13.34 7.72
CA ILE A 173 -14.78 12.56 8.87
C ILE A 173 -13.92 11.34 9.00
N LEU A 174 -13.17 11.23 10.09
CA LEU A 174 -12.34 10.10 10.43
C LEU A 174 -13.13 9.08 11.26
N ILE A 175 -13.10 7.81 10.89
CA ILE A 175 -13.75 6.73 11.63
C ILE A 175 -12.69 5.72 12.07
N HIS A 176 -12.65 5.45 13.37
CA HIS A 176 -11.87 4.36 13.92
C HIS A 176 -12.64 3.61 15.00
N ARG A 177 -12.45 2.30 15.07
CA ARG A 177 -13.18 1.40 15.99
C ARG A 177 -12.92 1.63 17.47
N ARG A 178 -11.94 2.44 17.83
CA ARG A 178 -11.54 2.77 19.21
C ARG A 178 -10.89 4.15 19.28
N ASP A 179 -10.90 4.75 20.43
CA ASP A 179 -10.15 5.99 20.70
C ASP A 179 -8.69 5.66 21.04
N GLY A 180 -7.92 5.33 20.01
CA GLY A 180 -6.51 5.02 20.15
C GLY A 180 -5.92 4.60 18.80
N PHE A 181 -4.88 5.31 18.37
CA PHE A 181 -4.26 5.19 17.07
C PHE A 181 -2.91 4.47 17.14
N LYS A 182 -2.58 3.72 16.08
CA LYS A 182 -1.23 3.21 15.83
C LYS A 182 -0.55 4.15 14.82
N ALA A 183 -0.28 5.37 15.26
CA ALA A 183 0.27 6.41 14.41
C ALA A 183 1.18 7.32 15.23
N ALA A 184 1.98 8.16 14.55
CA ALA A 184 2.87 9.11 15.19
C ALA A 184 2.10 10.02 16.18
N PRO A 185 2.57 10.17 17.43
CA PRO A 185 1.86 10.97 18.44
C PRO A 185 1.59 12.42 18.00
N ALA A 186 2.48 13.01 17.22
CA ALA A 186 2.31 14.37 16.69
C ALA A 186 1.08 14.47 15.75
N ASN A 187 0.88 13.47 14.86
CA ASN A 187 -0.27 13.44 13.98
C ASN A 187 -1.57 13.21 14.74
N VAL A 188 -1.55 12.40 15.80
CA VAL A 188 -2.71 12.20 16.67
C VAL A 188 -3.08 13.49 17.39
N ALA A 189 -2.08 14.22 17.93
CA ALA A 189 -2.30 15.51 18.59
C ALA A 189 -2.89 16.52 17.58
N LYS A 190 -2.32 16.64 16.39
CA LYS A 190 -2.80 17.54 15.34
C LYS A 190 -4.24 17.23 14.90
N MET A 191 -4.57 15.97 14.75
CA MET A 191 -5.94 15.53 14.43
C MET A 191 -6.93 15.98 15.52
N LYS A 192 -6.57 15.83 16.80
CA LYS A 192 -7.42 16.27 17.92
C LYS A 192 -7.61 17.79 17.92
N GLU A 193 -6.54 18.57 17.71
CA GLU A 193 -6.64 20.02 17.57
C GLU A 193 -7.62 20.43 16.48
N LEU A 194 -7.57 19.79 15.32
CA LEU A 194 -8.47 20.07 14.20
C LEU A 194 -9.92 19.66 14.50
N CYS A 195 -10.12 18.58 15.26
CA CYS A 195 -11.45 18.21 15.76
C CYS A 195 -12.01 19.24 16.75
N ASP A 196 -11.18 19.72 17.67
CA ASP A 196 -11.57 20.76 18.64
C ASP A 196 -11.87 22.11 17.95
N ALA A 197 -11.19 22.40 16.83
CA ALA A 197 -11.44 23.56 15.99
C ALA A 197 -12.62 23.39 15.00
N TYR A 198 -13.30 22.23 15.00
CA TYR A 198 -14.39 21.88 14.07
C TYR A 198 -13.96 21.87 12.59
N GLU A 199 -12.67 21.72 12.30
CA GLU A 199 -12.16 21.62 10.93
C GLU A 199 -12.24 20.19 10.37
N MET A 200 -12.36 19.20 11.25
CA MET A 200 -12.68 17.81 10.93
C MET A 200 -13.47 17.14 12.06
N GLN A 201 -13.97 15.94 11.82
CA GLN A 201 -14.65 15.14 12.84
C GLN A 201 -13.97 13.79 13.03
N PHE A 202 -14.00 13.30 14.26
CA PHE A 202 -13.60 11.96 14.61
C PHE A 202 -14.76 11.20 15.26
N ILE A 203 -15.07 10.01 14.71
CA ILE A 203 -16.12 9.13 15.22
C ILE A 203 -15.52 7.80 15.64
N VAL A 204 -15.72 7.44 16.91
CA VAL A 204 -15.38 6.10 17.40
C VAL A 204 -16.51 5.13 16.99
N GLY A 205 -16.22 4.22 16.07
CA GLY A 205 -17.20 3.28 15.55
C GLY A 205 -16.68 2.43 14.40
N GLN A 206 -17.55 1.62 13.86
CA GLN A 206 -17.26 0.77 12.70
C GLN A 206 -18.31 1.00 11.62
N VAL A 207 -17.86 0.99 10.36
CA VAL A 207 -18.79 1.00 9.23
C VAL A 207 -19.45 -0.37 9.13
N THR A 208 -20.75 -0.42 9.29
CA THR A 208 -21.56 -1.63 9.31
C THR A 208 -22.55 -1.72 8.16
N GLY A 209 -22.69 -0.65 7.38
CA GLY A 209 -23.59 -0.57 6.24
C GLY A 209 -23.38 0.73 5.47
N TYR A 210 -24.24 0.96 4.51
CA TYR A 210 -24.26 2.18 3.68
C TYR A 210 -25.66 2.51 3.22
N ASP A 211 -25.82 3.73 2.71
CA ASP A 211 -27.00 4.14 1.94
C ASP A 211 -26.58 4.47 0.51
N GLU A 212 -27.50 4.17 -0.41
CA GLU A 212 -27.32 4.35 -1.84
C GLU A 212 -28.54 5.03 -2.42
N LYS A 213 -28.30 5.90 -3.39
CA LYS A 213 -29.36 6.52 -4.19
C LYS A 213 -28.90 6.65 -5.64
N ASP A 214 -29.72 6.20 -6.58
CA ASP A 214 -29.47 6.29 -8.03
C ASP A 214 -28.10 5.70 -8.44
N GLY A 215 -27.70 4.57 -7.83
CA GLY A 215 -26.44 3.89 -8.09
C GLY A 215 -25.21 4.57 -7.49
N LYS A 216 -25.39 5.59 -6.63
CA LYS A 216 -24.31 6.29 -5.94
C LYS A 216 -24.33 6.03 -4.45
N LEU A 217 -23.15 5.83 -3.87
CA LEU A 217 -22.95 5.78 -2.43
C LEU A 217 -23.20 7.19 -1.85
N THR A 218 -24.15 7.30 -0.91
CA THR A 218 -24.54 8.61 -0.34
C THR A 218 -24.22 8.75 1.13
N ALA A 219 -24.09 7.64 1.86
CA ALA A 219 -23.70 7.67 3.27
C ALA A 219 -23.08 6.35 3.72
N ALA A 220 -22.25 6.41 4.76
CA ALA A 220 -21.81 5.26 5.55
C ALA A 220 -22.68 5.14 6.81
N LYS A 221 -23.06 3.91 7.17
CA LYS A 221 -23.69 3.59 8.46
C LYS A 221 -22.62 3.19 9.45
N VAL A 222 -22.48 3.95 10.52
CA VAL A 222 -21.42 3.79 11.51
C VAL A 222 -22.04 3.41 12.85
N THR A 223 -21.72 2.21 13.32
CA THR A 223 -22.16 1.72 14.63
C THR A 223 -21.10 1.97 15.67
N GLY A 224 -21.44 2.75 16.71
CA GLY A 224 -20.57 3.04 17.85
C GLY A 224 -20.52 1.90 18.87
N ALA A 225 -19.66 2.06 19.88
CA ALA A 225 -19.58 1.12 21.01
C ALA A 225 -20.88 1.10 21.85
N ASP A 226 -21.68 2.14 21.76
CA ASP A 226 -23.01 2.28 22.35
C ASP A 226 -24.09 1.46 21.62
N GLY A 227 -23.73 0.80 20.52
CA GLY A 227 -24.66 0.06 19.66
C GLY A 227 -25.55 0.94 18.77
N ILE A 228 -25.39 2.26 18.84
CA ILE A 228 -26.18 3.20 18.04
C ILE A 228 -25.54 3.34 16.65
N THR A 229 -26.37 3.17 15.61
CA THR A 229 -25.94 3.40 14.24
C THR A 229 -26.26 4.82 13.80
N ARG A 230 -25.26 5.52 13.35
CA ARG A 230 -25.32 6.88 12.80
C ARG A 230 -25.14 6.84 11.30
N VAL A 231 -25.89 7.68 10.58
CA VAL A 231 -25.73 7.86 9.14
C VAL A 231 -24.80 9.03 8.89
N VAL A 232 -23.70 8.77 8.20
CA VAL A 232 -22.65 9.74 7.90
C VAL A 232 -22.62 9.99 6.40
N PRO A 233 -23.11 11.15 5.93
CA PRO A 233 -23.12 11.50 4.51
C PRO A 233 -21.70 11.56 3.94
N LEU A 234 -21.54 11.22 2.67
CA LEU A 234 -20.24 11.23 1.99
C LEU A 234 -20.37 11.32 0.46
N ASP A 235 -19.31 11.77 -0.18
CA ASP A 235 -19.08 11.60 -1.61
C ASP A 235 -18.11 10.45 -1.88
N VAL A 236 -17.14 10.25 -0.97
CA VAL A 236 -16.08 9.24 -1.10
C VAL A 236 -15.78 8.58 0.24
N LEU A 237 -15.59 7.26 0.20
CA LEU A 237 -15.15 6.43 1.31
C LEU A 237 -13.71 5.96 1.06
N LEU A 238 -12.77 6.39 1.92
CA LEU A 238 -11.38 5.98 1.90
C LEU A 238 -11.10 4.99 3.04
N VAL A 239 -10.57 3.82 2.74
CA VAL A 239 -10.37 2.75 3.72
C VAL A 239 -8.90 2.34 3.80
N PHE A 240 -8.26 2.57 4.94
CA PHE A 240 -6.85 2.27 5.16
C PHE A 240 -6.66 1.29 6.31
N PHE A 241 -6.94 0.02 6.07
CA PHE A 241 -6.73 -1.07 7.04
C PHE A 241 -5.34 -1.72 6.93
N GLY A 242 -4.47 -1.16 6.09
CA GLY A 242 -3.18 -1.70 5.74
C GLY A 242 -3.28 -2.84 4.72
N LEU A 243 -2.12 -3.38 4.37
CA LEU A 243 -2.03 -4.47 3.42
C LEU A 243 -2.22 -5.81 4.12
N SER A 244 -2.76 -6.78 3.40
CA SER A 244 -2.72 -8.18 3.82
C SER A 244 -1.53 -8.84 3.14
N PRO A 245 -0.51 -9.29 3.87
CA PRO A 245 0.54 -10.09 3.27
C PRO A 245 -0.09 -11.32 2.63
N LYS A 246 0.03 -11.43 1.31
CA LYS A 246 -0.35 -12.62 0.56
C LYS A 246 0.91 -13.18 -0.06
N LEU A 247 1.30 -14.35 0.43
CA LEU A 247 2.45 -15.06 -0.11
C LEU A 247 2.22 -15.54 -1.55
N GLY A 248 0.94 -15.71 -1.94
CA GLY A 248 0.62 -16.19 -3.26
C GLY A 248 1.34 -17.52 -3.59
N PRO A 249 1.91 -17.66 -4.79
CA PRO A 249 2.66 -18.85 -5.19
C PRO A 249 3.85 -19.18 -4.28
N ILE A 250 4.44 -18.19 -3.61
CA ILE A 250 5.59 -18.38 -2.69
C ILE A 250 5.29 -19.43 -1.61
N ALA A 251 4.03 -19.51 -1.17
CA ALA A 251 3.60 -20.49 -0.18
C ALA A 251 3.75 -21.95 -0.64
N LEU A 252 3.89 -22.19 -1.94
CA LEU A 252 3.98 -23.51 -2.57
C LEU A 252 5.41 -23.92 -2.96
N TRP A 253 6.41 -23.03 -2.75
CA TRP A 253 7.80 -23.27 -3.17
C TRP A 253 8.64 -24.11 -2.19
N GLY A 254 8.00 -24.66 -1.13
CA GLY A 254 8.69 -25.49 -0.14
C GLY A 254 9.60 -24.73 0.81
N LEU A 255 9.38 -23.43 0.97
CA LEU A 255 10.14 -22.56 1.89
C LEU A 255 9.52 -22.61 3.28
N ASP A 256 10.35 -22.45 4.32
CA ASP A 256 9.89 -22.32 5.69
C ASP A 256 9.15 -20.99 5.89
N ILE A 257 7.89 -21.09 6.34
CA ILE A 257 7.00 -19.95 6.54
C ILE A 257 6.51 -19.91 7.98
N GLU A 258 6.73 -18.76 8.62
CA GLU A 258 6.18 -18.48 9.94
C GLU A 258 5.38 -17.17 9.91
N ARG A 259 4.12 -17.21 10.42
CA ARG A 259 3.23 -16.02 10.49
C ARG A 259 3.10 -15.25 9.18
N LYS A 260 3.05 -15.94 8.05
CA LYS A 260 3.03 -15.38 6.68
C LYS A 260 4.30 -14.62 6.29
N GLN A 261 5.41 -14.96 6.87
CA GLN A 261 6.73 -14.44 6.54
C GLN A 261 7.66 -15.60 6.20
N LEU A 262 8.56 -15.41 5.26
CA LEU A 262 9.63 -16.37 5.02
C LEU A 262 10.57 -16.36 6.23
N LYS A 263 10.86 -17.55 6.75
CA LYS A 263 11.88 -17.69 7.78
C LYS A 263 13.24 -17.53 7.12
N VAL A 264 14.05 -16.65 7.67
CA VAL A 264 15.42 -16.38 7.20
C VAL A 264 16.41 -16.60 8.32
N ASP A 265 17.61 -16.99 7.94
CA ASP A 265 18.75 -17.06 8.83
C ASP A 265 19.44 -15.69 8.84
N THR A 266 19.62 -15.07 10.04
CA THR A 266 20.16 -13.70 10.21
C THR A 266 21.40 -13.71 11.07
#